data_2a40a811a56a4c37ee1cecfa7eab87a2
#
_entry.id   2a40a811a56a4c37ee1cecfa7eab87a2
#
_cell.length_a   1.000
_cell.length_b   1.000
_cell.length_c   1.000
_cell.angle_alpha   90.00
_cell.angle_beta   90.00
_cell.angle_gamma   90.00
#
_symmetry.space_group_name_H-M   'P 1'
#
loop_
_entity.id
_entity.type
_entity.pdbx_description
1 polymer ?
#
loop_
_entity_poly.entity_id
_entity_poly.type
_entity_poly.pdbx_seq_one_letter_code
_entity_poly.pdbx_strand_id
1 'polypeptide(L)'
;MRNDLGELSGFAIVAEERSFTRAAARLGISQSALSHSIRGLEKRLGLQLLARTTRSVSPTAAGSALLQDLAPALERIERAVAETRKQRESPTGRIRLIIPRTATQMVILPKLAQFARAYPEIVLEVTSSNDPVDLVAGEYDAGVQLGEFIQRDMIAVRVTRDMRLAVVGSPRYFKSHTVPRKPQDLKDHSCIGFRFSNGLYRWEFEKGRKALTVSPQGPASFDDPALVIQAVLNGVGIGTAMEETLRDMISEGRLIQVLRDWCPTFQGYFLYYPSRRNQPAALSALIDTLRLSD
;
A
#
# COMPACT_ATOMS: atom_id res chain seq x y z
N MET A 1 17.11 -32.00 -2.61
CA MET A 1 15.75 -31.61 -2.22
C MET A 1 14.95 -30.84 -3.30
N ARG A 2 15.54 -30.03 -4.18
CA ARG A 2 14.75 -29.22 -5.16
C ARG A 2 14.11 -30.04 -6.32
N ASN A 3 14.62 -31.23 -6.68
CA ASN A 3 14.06 -32.06 -7.74
C ASN A 3 13.12 -33.17 -7.24
N ASP A 4 13.09 -33.43 -5.95
CA ASP A 4 12.41 -34.59 -5.39
C ASP A 4 10.89 -34.48 -5.35
N LEU A 5 10.34 -33.22 -5.19
CA LEU A 5 8.91 -33.03 -5.03
C LEU A 5 8.11 -33.38 -6.29
N GLY A 6 8.63 -33.04 -7.46
CA GLY A 6 8.01 -33.41 -8.75
C GLY A 6 8.00 -34.89 -9.01
N GLU A 7 9.08 -35.60 -8.64
CA GLU A 7 9.20 -37.05 -8.79
C GLU A 7 8.30 -37.78 -7.78
N LEU A 8 8.22 -37.30 -6.55
CA LEU A 8 7.32 -37.81 -5.52
C LEU A 8 5.84 -37.64 -5.93
N SER A 9 5.48 -36.46 -6.46
CA SER A 9 4.14 -36.21 -7.00
C SER A 9 3.85 -37.17 -8.18
N GLY A 10 4.80 -37.32 -9.10
CA GLY A 10 4.69 -38.27 -10.21
C GLY A 10 4.47 -39.70 -9.74
N PHE A 11 5.21 -40.15 -8.71
CA PHE A 11 5.03 -41.47 -8.11
C PHE A 11 3.64 -41.64 -7.51
N ALA A 12 3.14 -40.67 -6.74
CA ALA A 12 1.82 -40.72 -6.11
C ALA A 12 0.71 -40.84 -7.17
N ILE A 13 0.80 -40.05 -8.25
CA ILE A 13 -0.19 -40.09 -9.33
C ILE A 13 -0.14 -41.42 -10.09
N VAL A 14 1.04 -42.01 -10.35
CA VAL A 14 1.12 -43.33 -11.00
C VAL A 14 0.53 -44.42 -10.09
N ALA A 15 0.75 -44.33 -8.80
CA ALA A 15 0.19 -45.28 -7.83
C ALA A 15 -1.35 -45.19 -7.76
N GLU A 16 -1.90 -44.00 -7.81
CA GLU A 16 -3.35 -43.72 -7.86
C GLU A 16 -3.96 -44.25 -9.17
N GLU A 17 -3.42 -43.82 -10.31
CA GLU A 17 -3.90 -44.18 -11.66
C GLU A 17 -3.66 -45.63 -12.03
N ARG A 18 -2.75 -46.29 -11.37
CA ARG A 18 -2.27 -47.67 -11.72
C ARG A 18 -1.89 -47.81 -13.20
N SER A 19 -1.46 -46.70 -13.83
CA SER A 19 -1.13 -46.61 -15.24
C SER A 19 -0.19 -45.44 -15.52
N PHE A 20 0.97 -45.73 -16.08
CA PHE A 20 1.90 -44.68 -16.51
C PHE A 20 1.33 -43.80 -17.61
N THR A 21 0.53 -44.34 -18.51
CA THR A 21 -0.08 -43.60 -19.61
C THR A 21 -1.09 -42.56 -19.09
N ARG A 22 -2.02 -42.97 -18.18
CA ARG A 22 -3.00 -42.09 -17.59
C ARG A 22 -2.33 -41.03 -16.68
N ALA A 23 -1.38 -41.45 -15.88
CA ALA A 23 -0.63 -40.56 -15.02
C ALA A 23 0.15 -39.51 -15.84
N ALA A 24 0.80 -39.88 -16.93
CA ALA A 24 1.51 -38.96 -17.81
C ALA A 24 0.57 -37.95 -18.48
N ALA A 25 -0.60 -38.42 -18.96
CA ALA A 25 -1.64 -37.54 -19.51
C ALA A 25 -2.14 -36.53 -18.47
N ARG A 26 -2.39 -36.96 -17.22
CA ARG A 26 -2.80 -36.07 -16.09
C ARG A 26 -1.74 -35.03 -15.75
N LEU A 27 -0.46 -35.40 -15.88
CA LEU A 27 0.68 -34.49 -15.60
C LEU A 27 1.08 -33.62 -16.79
N GLY A 28 0.53 -33.85 -17.98
CA GLY A 28 0.90 -33.11 -19.20
C GLY A 28 2.32 -33.38 -19.70
N ILE A 29 2.88 -34.59 -19.40
CA ILE A 29 4.23 -34.99 -19.81
C ILE A 29 4.21 -36.31 -20.58
N SER A 30 5.33 -36.68 -21.21
CA SER A 30 5.42 -37.97 -21.88
C SER A 30 5.54 -39.14 -20.88
N GLN A 31 5.00 -40.33 -21.25
CA GLN A 31 5.11 -41.52 -20.43
C GLN A 31 6.57 -41.93 -20.20
N SER A 32 7.45 -41.73 -21.19
CA SER A 32 8.88 -42.00 -21.07
C SER A 32 9.57 -41.10 -20.05
N ALA A 33 9.25 -39.78 -20.05
CA ALA A 33 9.76 -38.84 -19.09
C ALA A 33 9.33 -39.17 -17.64
N LEU A 34 8.04 -39.48 -17.44
CA LEU A 34 7.52 -39.92 -16.14
C LEU A 34 8.18 -41.22 -15.67
N SER A 35 8.33 -42.19 -16.54
CA SER A 35 9.00 -43.46 -16.20
C SER A 35 10.48 -43.27 -15.86
N HIS A 36 11.16 -42.35 -16.53
CA HIS A 36 12.55 -42.00 -16.24
C HIS A 36 12.67 -41.29 -14.87
N SER A 37 11.79 -40.36 -14.61
CA SER A 37 11.73 -39.62 -13.34
C SER A 37 11.55 -40.55 -12.14
N ILE A 38 10.57 -41.47 -12.22
CA ILE A 38 10.31 -42.42 -11.13
C ILE A 38 11.49 -43.41 -10.96
N ARG A 39 12.10 -43.89 -12.04
CA ARG A 39 13.32 -44.74 -11.94
C ARG A 39 14.48 -43.97 -11.26
N GLY A 40 14.60 -42.69 -11.53
CA GLY A 40 15.56 -41.81 -10.85
C GLY A 40 15.33 -41.74 -9.34
N LEU A 41 14.07 -41.58 -8.95
CA LEU A 41 13.65 -41.57 -7.55
C LEU A 41 13.96 -42.90 -6.86
N GLU A 42 13.54 -44.03 -7.46
CA GLU A 42 13.80 -45.40 -6.96
C GLU A 42 15.29 -45.68 -6.82
N LYS A 43 16.11 -45.26 -7.78
CA LYS A 43 17.57 -45.42 -7.75
C LYS A 43 18.20 -44.64 -6.58
N ARG A 44 17.75 -43.42 -6.33
CA ARG A 44 18.26 -42.59 -5.21
C ARG A 44 17.87 -43.16 -3.87
N LEU A 45 16.65 -43.67 -3.74
CA LEU A 45 16.17 -44.31 -2.52
C LEU A 45 16.74 -45.70 -2.28
N GLY A 46 17.31 -46.35 -3.33
CA GLY A 46 17.78 -47.73 -3.27
C GLY A 46 16.63 -48.74 -3.13
N LEU A 47 15.41 -48.35 -3.43
CA LEU A 47 14.19 -49.15 -3.24
C LEU A 47 13.30 -49.06 -4.45
N GLN A 48 12.63 -50.17 -4.81
CA GLN A 48 11.55 -50.13 -5.78
C GLN A 48 10.26 -49.71 -5.09
N LEU A 49 9.64 -48.67 -5.61
CA LEU A 49 8.37 -48.11 -5.10
C LEU A 49 7.16 -48.68 -5.87
N LEU A 50 7.38 -49.07 -7.13
CA LEU A 50 6.33 -49.63 -8.03
C LEU A 50 6.72 -51.00 -8.52
N ALA A 51 5.83 -51.98 -8.34
CA ALA A 51 5.88 -53.28 -9.03
C ALA A 51 5.23 -53.09 -10.41
N ARG A 52 5.94 -53.55 -11.45
CA ARG A 52 5.55 -53.37 -12.86
C ARG A 52 5.43 -54.72 -13.55
N THR A 53 4.33 -54.95 -14.22
CA THR A 53 4.17 -56.04 -15.19
C THR A 53 3.84 -55.42 -16.55
N THR A 54 3.76 -56.22 -17.58
CA THR A 54 3.33 -55.76 -18.92
C THR A 54 1.88 -55.26 -18.94
N ARG A 55 1.08 -55.58 -17.92
CA ARG A 55 -0.36 -55.30 -17.86
C ARG A 55 -0.81 -54.43 -16.68
N SER A 56 0.02 -54.26 -15.67
CA SER A 56 -0.37 -53.56 -14.43
C SER A 56 0.79 -52.89 -13.72
N VAL A 57 0.47 -51.83 -12.97
CA VAL A 57 1.39 -51.13 -12.07
C VAL A 57 0.71 -51.01 -10.72
N SER A 58 1.42 -51.35 -9.65
CA SER A 58 0.96 -51.22 -8.28
C SER A 58 2.09 -50.81 -7.34
N PRO A 59 1.81 -50.11 -6.21
CA PRO A 59 2.83 -49.86 -5.21
C PRO A 59 3.38 -51.13 -4.59
N THR A 60 4.70 -51.14 -4.31
CA THR A 60 5.34 -52.14 -3.46
C THR A 60 4.99 -51.89 -1.97
N ALA A 61 5.44 -52.76 -1.07
CA ALA A 61 5.31 -52.49 0.37
C ALA A 61 6.00 -51.17 0.76
N ALA A 62 7.21 -50.90 0.23
CA ALA A 62 7.94 -49.64 0.43
C ALA A 62 7.18 -48.45 -0.19
N GLY A 63 6.62 -48.63 -1.40
CA GLY A 63 5.81 -47.61 -2.05
C GLY A 63 4.52 -47.31 -1.28
N SER A 64 3.85 -48.30 -0.75
CA SER A 64 2.64 -48.13 0.08
C SER A 64 2.94 -47.41 1.38
N ALA A 65 4.04 -47.75 2.06
CA ALA A 65 4.47 -47.04 3.26
C ALA A 65 4.79 -45.56 2.98
N LEU A 66 5.50 -45.28 1.89
CA LEU A 66 5.79 -43.89 1.49
C LEU A 66 4.50 -43.11 1.16
N LEU A 67 3.53 -43.75 0.50
CA LEU A 67 2.25 -43.09 0.14
C LEU A 67 1.41 -42.69 1.34
N GLN A 68 1.49 -43.38 2.48
CA GLN A 68 0.76 -43.06 3.69
C GLN A 68 1.10 -41.64 4.21
N ASP A 69 2.37 -41.24 4.10
CA ASP A 69 2.80 -39.91 4.52
C ASP A 69 2.78 -38.90 3.36
N LEU A 70 3.10 -39.35 2.16
CA LEU A 70 3.23 -38.50 0.99
C LEU A 70 1.88 -37.93 0.49
N ALA A 71 0.83 -38.75 0.44
CA ALA A 71 -0.47 -38.33 -0.08
C ALA A 71 -1.07 -37.19 0.76
N PRO A 72 -1.12 -37.27 2.11
CA PRO A 72 -1.61 -36.15 2.93
C PRO A 72 -0.72 -34.89 2.82
N ALA A 73 0.59 -35.06 2.63
CA ALA A 73 1.49 -33.92 2.45
C ALA A 73 1.24 -33.19 1.12
N LEU A 74 1.05 -33.93 0.02
CA LEU A 74 0.70 -33.35 -1.28
C LEU A 74 -0.65 -32.65 -1.25
N GLU A 75 -1.67 -33.24 -0.63
CA GLU A 75 -2.98 -32.59 -0.45
C GLU A 75 -2.88 -31.28 0.33
N ARG A 76 -2.05 -31.23 1.37
CA ARG A 76 -1.81 -30.01 2.13
C ARG A 76 -1.17 -28.92 1.28
N ILE A 77 -0.20 -29.29 0.43
CA ILE A 77 0.46 -28.36 -0.49
C ILE A 77 -0.56 -27.84 -1.52
N GLU A 78 -1.34 -28.73 -2.14
CA GLU A 78 -2.37 -28.37 -3.11
C GLU A 78 -3.41 -27.42 -2.49
N ARG A 79 -3.86 -27.71 -1.27
CA ARG A 79 -4.79 -26.88 -0.54
C ARG A 79 -4.22 -25.50 -0.26
N ALA A 80 -2.97 -25.40 0.20
CA ALA A 80 -2.30 -24.12 0.43
C ALA A 80 -2.16 -23.29 -0.86
N VAL A 81 -1.84 -23.95 -1.99
CA VAL A 81 -1.79 -23.28 -3.31
C VAL A 81 -3.18 -22.81 -3.75
N ALA A 82 -4.21 -23.65 -3.54
CA ALA A 82 -5.59 -23.29 -3.88
C ALA A 82 -6.11 -22.11 -3.04
N GLU A 83 -5.81 -22.08 -1.73
CA GLU A 83 -6.12 -20.97 -0.84
C GLU A 83 -5.43 -19.67 -1.29
N THR A 84 -4.16 -19.74 -1.66
CA THR A 84 -3.41 -18.60 -2.21
C THR A 84 -4.02 -18.08 -3.52
N ARG A 85 -4.57 -18.97 -4.37
CA ARG A 85 -5.29 -18.57 -5.59
C ARG A 85 -6.64 -17.90 -5.29
N LYS A 86 -7.39 -18.40 -4.29
CA LYS A 86 -8.65 -17.78 -3.86
C LYS A 86 -8.45 -16.35 -3.35
N GLN A 87 -7.37 -16.07 -2.63
CA GLN A 87 -7.02 -14.71 -2.18
C GLN A 87 -6.83 -13.73 -3.35
N ARG A 88 -6.54 -14.22 -4.54
CA ARG A 88 -6.42 -13.39 -5.74
C ARG A 88 -7.79 -12.98 -6.31
N GLU A 89 -8.82 -13.78 -6.12
CA GLU A 89 -10.16 -13.58 -6.71
C GLU A 89 -11.16 -12.94 -5.75
N SER A 90 -10.94 -13.08 -4.44
CA SER A 90 -11.79 -12.49 -3.42
C SER A 90 -11.06 -11.34 -2.71
N PRO A 91 -11.70 -10.17 -2.52
CA PRO A 91 -11.09 -9.02 -1.85
C PRO A 91 -11.05 -9.27 -0.33
N THR A 92 -10.09 -10.07 0.12
CA THR A 92 -9.86 -10.45 1.52
C THR A 92 -8.41 -10.24 1.91
N GLY A 93 -8.12 -10.16 3.20
CA GLY A 93 -6.76 -10.09 3.73
C GLY A 93 -6.41 -8.74 4.31
N ARG A 94 -5.11 -8.47 4.43
CA ARG A 94 -4.56 -7.27 5.05
C ARG A 94 -3.97 -6.35 3.99
N ILE A 95 -4.21 -5.04 4.13
CA ILE A 95 -3.57 -3.99 3.34
C ILE A 95 -2.81 -3.09 4.31
N ARG A 96 -1.49 -2.97 4.11
CA ARG A 96 -0.61 -2.05 4.85
C ARG A 96 -0.42 -0.79 4.04
N LEU A 97 -0.98 0.31 4.52
CA LEU A 97 -0.95 1.62 3.85
C LEU A 97 -0.10 2.61 4.65
N ILE A 98 0.79 3.33 3.98
CA ILE A 98 1.49 4.47 4.54
C ILE A 98 0.94 5.77 3.94
N ILE A 99 0.60 6.74 4.79
CA ILE A 99 -0.15 7.93 4.36
C ILE A 99 0.07 9.09 5.33
N PRO A 100 0.21 10.35 4.87
CA PRO A 100 0.20 11.52 5.76
C PRO A 100 -1.08 11.61 6.58
N ARG A 101 -0.97 12.06 7.82
CA ARG A 101 -2.14 12.21 8.72
C ARG A 101 -3.27 13.04 8.09
N THR A 102 -2.91 14.16 7.45
CA THR A 102 -3.88 15.00 6.74
C THR A 102 -4.59 14.25 5.62
N ALA A 103 -3.84 13.47 4.83
CA ALA A 103 -4.43 12.65 3.77
C ALA A 103 -5.31 11.53 4.33
N THR A 104 -4.95 10.94 5.49
CA THR A 104 -5.83 9.97 6.17
C THR A 104 -7.19 10.57 6.48
N GLN A 105 -7.23 11.78 7.04
CA GLN A 105 -8.46 12.51 7.36
C GLN A 105 -9.28 12.85 6.12
N MET A 106 -8.62 13.22 5.02
CA MET A 106 -9.29 13.67 3.79
C MET A 106 -9.69 12.53 2.85
N VAL A 107 -8.92 11.45 2.80
CA VAL A 107 -9.08 10.39 1.79
C VAL A 107 -9.66 9.11 2.39
N ILE A 108 -9.13 8.64 3.51
CA ILE A 108 -9.51 7.35 4.09
C ILE A 108 -10.77 7.47 4.94
N LEU A 109 -10.76 8.33 5.96
CA LEU A 109 -11.85 8.39 6.94
C LEU A 109 -13.23 8.64 6.33
N PRO A 110 -13.41 9.52 5.32
CA PRO A 110 -14.72 9.75 4.73
C PRO A 110 -15.31 8.51 4.02
N LYS A 111 -14.47 7.62 3.51
CA LYS A 111 -14.86 6.42 2.76
C LYS A 111 -14.75 5.12 3.58
N LEU A 112 -14.14 5.17 4.77
CA LEU A 112 -13.82 3.98 5.58
C LEU A 112 -15.06 3.17 5.95
N ALA A 113 -16.13 3.82 6.38
CA ALA A 113 -17.36 3.11 6.77
C ALA A 113 -18.04 2.39 5.59
N GLN A 114 -17.99 2.99 4.40
CA GLN A 114 -18.47 2.36 3.17
C GLN A 114 -17.58 1.18 2.77
N PHE A 115 -16.27 1.38 2.80
CA PHE A 115 -15.29 0.35 2.46
C PHE A 115 -15.40 -0.87 3.38
N ALA A 116 -15.47 -0.66 4.70
CA ALA A 116 -15.58 -1.75 5.67
C ALA A 116 -16.89 -2.57 5.52
N ARG A 117 -17.98 -1.92 5.11
CA ARG A 117 -19.25 -2.64 4.81
C ARG A 117 -19.18 -3.43 3.52
N ALA A 118 -18.53 -2.88 2.48
CA ALA A 118 -18.39 -3.54 1.18
C ALA A 118 -17.41 -4.71 1.22
N TYR A 119 -16.38 -4.61 2.06
CA TYR A 119 -15.27 -5.57 2.13
C TYR A 119 -14.94 -5.94 3.58
N PRO A 120 -15.85 -6.67 4.28
CA PRO A 120 -15.72 -6.97 5.72
C PRO A 120 -14.52 -7.87 6.05
N GLU A 121 -13.98 -8.59 5.07
CA GLU A 121 -12.82 -9.47 5.24
C GLU A 121 -11.48 -8.79 4.95
N ILE A 122 -11.47 -7.47 4.64
CA ILE A 122 -10.25 -6.70 4.48
C ILE A 122 -9.92 -5.97 5.78
N VAL A 123 -8.69 -6.15 6.25
CA VAL A 123 -8.12 -5.36 7.36
C VAL A 123 -7.20 -4.31 6.77
N LEU A 124 -7.53 -3.02 6.98
CA LEU A 124 -6.71 -1.90 6.57
C LEU A 124 -5.82 -1.45 7.75
N GLU A 125 -4.50 -1.61 7.60
CA GLU A 125 -3.50 -1.09 8.54
C GLU A 125 -2.92 0.20 8.01
N VAL A 126 -3.14 1.30 8.74
CA VAL A 126 -2.72 2.64 8.32
C VAL A 126 -1.59 3.14 9.21
N THR A 127 -0.43 3.37 8.61
CA THR A 127 0.71 4.01 9.24
C THR A 127 0.79 5.46 8.78
N SER A 128 0.90 6.41 9.71
CA SER A 128 1.02 7.83 9.37
C SER A 128 2.48 8.25 9.26
N SER A 129 2.86 8.80 8.08
CA SER A 129 4.15 9.47 7.85
C SER A 129 3.97 10.61 6.86
N ASN A 130 4.61 11.74 7.13
CA ASN A 130 4.67 12.86 6.18
C ASN A 130 5.88 12.74 5.23
N ASP A 131 6.86 11.93 5.61
CA ASP A 131 8.07 11.72 4.81
C ASP A 131 7.84 10.66 3.71
N PRO A 132 8.49 10.80 2.56
CA PRO A 132 8.53 9.73 1.56
C PRO A 132 9.14 8.45 2.13
N VAL A 133 8.52 7.31 1.87
CA VAL A 133 8.96 6.00 2.36
C VAL A 133 9.09 5.03 1.18
N ASP A 134 10.13 4.21 1.22
CA ASP A 134 10.23 3.06 0.32
C ASP A 134 9.20 2.00 0.74
N LEU A 135 8.21 1.79 -0.13
CA LEU A 135 7.12 0.85 0.13
C LEU A 135 7.61 -0.59 0.29
N VAL A 136 8.61 -0.97 -0.52
CA VAL A 136 9.10 -2.36 -0.55
C VAL A 136 9.92 -2.65 0.71
N ALA A 137 10.85 -1.77 1.06
CA ALA A 137 11.65 -1.91 2.27
C ALA A 137 10.81 -1.81 3.56
N GLY A 138 9.75 -0.98 3.54
CA GLY A 138 8.82 -0.83 4.66
C GLY A 138 7.70 -1.88 4.71
N GLU A 139 7.67 -2.80 3.73
CA GLU A 139 6.63 -3.83 3.57
C GLU A 139 5.19 -3.25 3.51
N TYR A 140 5.01 -2.10 2.84
CA TYR A 140 3.72 -1.51 2.56
C TYR A 140 3.19 -1.94 1.20
N ASP A 141 1.88 -2.18 1.10
CA ASP A 141 1.22 -2.54 -0.15
C ASP A 141 0.98 -1.32 -1.04
N ALA A 142 0.72 -0.17 -0.42
CA ALA A 142 0.54 1.10 -1.11
C ALA A 142 0.88 2.28 -0.19
N GLY A 143 1.05 3.44 -0.79
CA GLY A 143 1.21 4.71 -0.09
C GLY A 143 0.26 5.77 -0.64
N VAL A 144 0.07 6.84 0.11
CA VAL A 144 -0.57 8.06 -0.38
C VAL A 144 0.40 9.22 -0.18
N GLN A 145 0.64 10.02 -1.23
CA GLN A 145 1.54 11.17 -1.17
C GLN A 145 1.16 12.21 -2.22
N LEU A 146 1.69 13.43 -2.11
CA LEU A 146 1.62 14.42 -3.18
C LEU A 146 2.40 13.92 -4.41
N GLY A 147 1.90 14.22 -5.60
CA GLY A 147 2.43 13.64 -6.85
C GLY A 147 3.93 13.89 -7.07
N GLU A 148 4.45 15.03 -6.62
CA GLU A 148 5.86 15.41 -6.72
C GLU A 148 6.84 14.53 -5.93
N PHE A 149 6.34 13.81 -4.89
CA PHE A 149 7.12 12.91 -4.05
C PHE A 149 7.06 11.45 -4.50
N ILE A 150 6.30 11.12 -5.55
CA ILE A 150 6.13 9.74 -6.02
C ILE A 150 7.24 9.38 -6.99
N GLN A 151 7.87 8.23 -6.79
CA GLN A 151 8.92 7.70 -7.65
C GLN A 151 8.35 7.30 -9.02
N ARG A 152 9.15 7.44 -10.08
CA ARG A 152 8.72 7.27 -11.48
C ARG A 152 8.33 5.84 -11.85
N ASP A 153 8.79 4.85 -11.11
CA ASP A 153 8.52 3.42 -11.30
C ASP A 153 7.26 2.93 -10.60
N MET A 154 6.56 3.82 -9.89
CA MET A 154 5.31 3.52 -9.21
C MET A 154 4.10 3.82 -10.11
N ILE A 155 3.02 3.05 -9.91
CA ILE A 155 1.71 3.40 -10.45
C ILE A 155 1.06 4.39 -9.47
N ALA A 156 0.56 5.51 -9.99
CA ALA A 156 -0.11 6.54 -9.21
C ALA A 156 -1.57 6.72 -9.67
N VAL A 157 -2.50 6.72 -8.73
CA VAL A 157 -3.92 6.93 -8.95
C VAL A 157 -4.37 8.14 -8.16
N ARG A 158 -4.96 9.12 -8.82
CA ARG A 158 -5.42 10.34 -8.18
C ARG A 158 -6.58 10.08 -7.22
N VAL A 159 -6.48 10.57 -5.97
CA VAL A 159 -7.48 10.36 -4.92
C VAL A 159 -8.07 11.64 -4.36
N THR A 160 -7.51 12.81 -4.70
CA THR A 160 -8.10 14.13 -4.40
C THR A 160 -8.07 15.05 -5.62
N ARG A 161 -8.91 16.09 -5.59
CA ARG A 161 -8.83 17.22 -6.54
C ARG A 161 -7.57 18.04 -6.29
N ASP A 162 -7.36 19.09 -7.11
CA ASP A 162 -6.32 20.08 -6.84
C ASP A 162 -6.56 20.70 -5.47
N MET A 163 -5.48 20.95 -4.75
CA MET A 163 -5.45 21.42 -3.39
C MET A 163 -4.69 22.74 -3.27
N ARG A 164 -4.83 23.38 -2.13
CA ARG A 164 -4.13 24.63 -1.81
C ARG A 164 -3.73 24.64 -0.35
N LEU A 165 -2.58 25.22 -0.04
CA LEU A 165 -2.25 25.60 1.32
C LEU A 165 -2.94 26.93 1.68
N ALA A 166 -3.49 27.01 2.88
CA ALA A 166 -3.96 28.24 3.46
C ALA A 166 -2.98 28.74 4.51
N VAL A 167 -2.68 30.03 4.46
CA VAL A 167 -1.95 30.74 5.51
C VAL A 167 -2.98 31.35 6.44
N VAL A 168 -2.91 31.03 7.72
CA VAL A 168 -3.93 31.42 8.70
C VAL A 168 -3.33 31.97 9.99
N GLY A 169 -4.06 32.90 10.61
CA GLY A 169 -3.82 33.34 11.96
C GLY A 169 -5.13 33.43 12.75
N SER A 170 -5.08 33.37 14.06
CA SER A 170 -6.29 33.53 14.87
C SER A 170 -6.67 35.01 15.03
N PRO A 171 -7.97 35.33 15.23
CA PRO A 171 -8.41 36.67 15.57
C PRO A 171 -7.67 37.25 16.81
N ARG A 172 -7.35 36.38 17.77
CA ARG A 172 -6.57 36.73 18.96
C ARG A 172 -5.19 37.27 18.61
N TYR A 173 -4.50 36.65 17.67
CA TYR A 173 -3.18 37.10 17.22
C TYR A 173 -3.26 38.45 16.52
N PHE A 174 -4.23 38.63 15.63
CA PHE A 174 -4.38 39.88 14.85
C PHE A 174 -4.97 41.05 15.64
N LYS A 175 -5.37 40.87 16.92
CA LYS A 175 -5.69 42.02 17.79
C LYS A 175 -4.49 42.91 18.08
N SER A 176 -3.27 42.33 18.09
CA SER A 176 -2.02 43.03 18.40
C SER A 176 -1.03 43.09 17.24
N HIS A 177 -1.38 42.48 16.12
CA HIS A 177 -0.52 42.44 14.93
C HIS A 177 -1.31 42.82 13.69
N THR A 178 -0.66 43.49 12.75
CA THR A 178 -1.25 43.82 11.44
C THR A 178 -1.51 42.57 10.63
N VAL A 179 -2.53 42.58 9.78
CA VAL A 179 -2.80 41.45 8.87
C VAL A 179 -1.83 41.55 7.68
N PRO A 180 -1.03 40.53 7.38
CA PRO A 180 -0.09 40.55 6.27
C PRO A 180 -0.84 40.56 4.91
N ARG A 181 -0.38 41.42 3.98
CA ARG A 181 -0.97 41.61 2.65
C ARG A 181 -0.11 41.03 1.53
N LYS A 182 1.15 40.77 1.80
CA LYS A 182 2.13 40.16 0.89
C LYS A 182 3.07 39.21 1.66
N PRO A 183 3.68 38.21 1.04
CA PRO A 183 4.55 37.24 1.73
C PRO A 183 5.71 37.89 2.49
N GLN A 184 6.22 39.02 2.03
CA GLN A 184 7.33 39.74 2.68
C GLN A 184 6.94 40.30 4.07
N ASP A 185 5.65 40.52 4.32
CA ASP A 185 5.18 41.02 5.61
C ASP A 185 5.33 39.95 6.71
N LEU A 186 5.43 38.67 6.33
CA LEU A 186 5.61 37.54 7.28
C LEU A 186 6.91 37.64 8.10
N LYS A 187 7.91 38.42 7.65
CA LYS A 187 9.14 38.71 8.42
C LYS A 187 8.87 39.40 9.76
N ASP A 188 7.76 40.16 9.83
CA ASP A 188 7.36 40.93 11.00
C ASP A 188 6.36 40.14 11.88
N HIS A 189 6.14 38.84 11.56
CA HIS A 189 5.22 37.97 12.27
C HIS A 189 5.92 36.73 12.85
N SER A 190 5.36 36.24 13.95
CA SER A 190 5.67 34.92 14.48
C SER A 190 5.02 33.87 13.56
N CYS A 191 5.83 33.02 12.95
CA CYS A 191 5.36 31.98 12.05
C CYS A 191 5.63 30.60 12.64
N ILE A 192 4.59 29.79 12.80
CA ILE A 192 4.71 28.41 13.30
C ILE A 192 5.09 27.50 12.14
N GLY A 193 6.25 26.88 12.24
CA GLY A 193 6.80 26.02 11.20
C GLY A 193 6.18 24.62 11.17
N PHE A 194 6.07 24.07 9.97
CA PHE A 194 5.91 22.63 9.77
C PHE A 194 7.27 22.05 9.32
N ARG A 195 7.63 20.87 9.81
CA ARG A 195 8.90 20.23 9.45
C ARG A 195 8.73 18.79 9.04
N PHE A 196 9.49 18.38 8.05
CA PHE A 196 9.77 17.02 7.69
C PHE A 196 11.02 16.50 8.44
N SER A 197 11.36 15.23 8.30
CA SER A 197 12.59 14.66 8.85
C SER A 197 13.86 15.36 8.31
N ASN A 198 13.82 15.84 7.06
CA ASN A 198 14.92 16.51 6.37
C ASN A 198 14.98 18.03 6.60
N GLY A 199 14.05 18.60 7.37
CA GLY A 199 14.09 20.02 7.71
C GLY A 199 12.75 20.76 7.69
N LEU A 200 12.85 22.06 7.89
CA LEU A 200 11.70 22.95 7.95
C LEU A 200 11.10 23.16 6.56
N TYR A 201 9.78 23.00 6.44
CA TYR A 201 9.07 23.31 5.21
C TYR A 201 9.09 24.82 4.96
N ARG A 202 9.55 25.21 3.78
CA ARG A 202 9.58 26.59 3.32
C ARG A 202 8.28 26.91 2.59
N TRP A 203 7.63 27.99 2.98
CA TRP A 203 6.34 28.37 2.40
C TRP A 203 6.55 28.95 1.00
N GLU A 204 5.88 28.36 0.02
CA GLU A 204 5.95 28.77 -1.37
C GLU A 204 4.74 29.63 -1.74
N PHE A 205 5.01 30.77 -2.36
CA PHE A 205 4.02 31.75 -2.76
C PHE A 205 4.18 32.07 -4.24
N GLU A 206 3.06 32.18 -4.95
CA GLU A 206 3.05 32.56 -6.35
C GLU A 206 1.87 33.50 -6.62
N LYS A 207 2.14 34.61 -7.37
CA LYS A 207 1.09 35.50 -7.85
C LYS A 207 1.49 36.06 -9.23
N GLY A 208 0.83 35.60 -10.28
CA GLY A 208 1.16 35.92 -11.65
C GLY A 208 2.57 35.41 -12.01
N ARG A 209 3.51 36.32 -12.34
CA ARG A 209 4.90 35.96 -12.66
C ARG A 209 5.85 36.02 -11.44
N LYS A 210 5.33 36.32 -10.25
CA LYS A 210 6.14 36.43 -9.05
C LYS A 210 6.06 35.15 -8.25
N ALA A 211 7.18 34.49 -8.05
CA ALA A 211 7.34 33.35 -7.16
C ALA A 211 8.26 33.77 -5.99
N LEU A 212 7.91 33.35 -4.79
CA LEU A 212 8.64 33.68 -3.55
C LEU A 212 8.63 32.47 -2.62
N THR A 213 9.74 32.27 -1.93
CA THR A 213 9.83 31.27 -0.87
C THR A 213 10.17 31.97 0.45
N VAL A 214 9.39 31.69 1.49
CA VAL A 214 9.59 32.25 2.82
C VAL A 214 9.91 31.13 3.80
N SER A 215 11.01 31.27 4.55
CA SER A 215 11.31 30.41 5.68
C SER A 215 10.55 30.91 6.90
N PRO A 216 9.60 30.16 7.47
CA PRO A 216 8.87 30.58 8.64
C PRO A 216 9.82 30.78 9.84
N GLN A 217 9.70 31.90 10.52
CA GLN A 217 10.46 32.21 11.72
C GLN A 217 9.50 32.42 12.89
N GLY A 218 9.73 31.71 13.99
CA GLY A 218 8.88 31.78 15.15
C GLY A 218 9.33 30.83 16.27
N PRO A 219 8.58 30.76 17.36
CA PRO A 219 9.00 30.08 18.58
C PRO A 219 8.90 28.56 18.52
N ALA A 220 8.20 28.01 17.51
CA ALA A 220 7.97 26.56 17.42
C ALA A 220 7.83 26.06 16.00
N SER A 221 8.18 24.78 15.81
CA SER A 221 7.87 23.99 14.62
C SER A 221 7.44 22.60 15.03
N PHE A 222 6.50 22.03 14.28
CA PHE A 222 5.93 20.72 14.52
C PHE A 222 6.02 19.85 13.25
N ASP A 223 6.00 18.56 13.43
CA ASP A 223 5.92 17.54 12.35
C ASP A 223 4.46 17.05 12.13
N ASP A 224 3.51 17.65 12.84
CA ASP A 224 2.09 17.43 12.67
C ASP A 224 1.38 18.77 12.35
N PRO A 225 0.75 18.89 11.15
CA PRO A 225 0.01 20.11 10.78
C PRO A 225 -1.11 20.47 11.76
N ALA A 226 -1.73 19.48 12.43
CA ALA A 226 -2.77 19.76 13.42
C ALA A 226 -2.20 20.51 14.64
N LEU A 227 -0.98 20.19 15.07
CA LEU A 227 -0.31 20.92 16.15
C LEU A 227 0.08 22.34 15.74
N VAL A 228 0.48 22.54 14.47
CA VAL A 228 0.69 23.90 13.93
C VAL A 228 -0.58 24.71 14.08
N ILE A 229 -1.73 24.18 13.66
CA ILE A 229 -3.02 24.89 13.73
C ILE A 229 -3.48 25.13 15.18
N GLN A 230 -3.24 24.18 16.09
CA GLN A 230 -3.53 24.38 17.50
C GLN A 230 -2.71 25.55 18.09
N ALA A 231 -1.43 25.66 17.75
CA ALA A 231 -0.60 26.80 18.16
C ALA A 231 -1.12 28.14 17.59
N VAL A 232 -1.58 28.14 16.32
CA VAL A 232 -2.20 29.31 15.68
C VAL A 232 -3.49 29.71 16.41
N LEU A 233 -4.39 28.77 16.72
CA LEU A 233 -5.62 29.00 17.45
C LEU A 233 -5.36 29.60 18.84
N ASN A 234 -4.27 29.19 19.50
CA ASN A 234 -3.82 29.73 20.76
C ASN A 234 -3.20 31.14 20.65
N GLY A 235 -3.09 31.69 19.44
CA GLY A 235 -2.60 33.05 19.21
C GLY A 235 -1.07 33.18 19.24
N VAL A 236 -0.33 32.08 19.02
CA VAL A 236 1.14 32.11 19.03
C VAL A 236 1.71 32.78 17.78
N GLY A 237 0.98 32.66 16.63
CA GLY A 237 1.45 33.21 15.37
C GLY A 237 0.59 32.83 14.18
N ILE A 238 1.20 32.89 13.00
CA ILE A 238 0.64 32.50 11.70
C ILE A 238 1.17 31.10 11.34
N GLY A 239 0.34 30.27 10.76
CA GLY A 239 0.71 28.93 10.30
C GLY A 239 0.08 28.57 8.97
N THR A 240 0.44 27.40 8.44
CA THR A 240 -0.11 26.86 7.18
C THR A 240 -0.64 25.45 7.37
N ALA A 241 -1.72 25.13 6.67
CA ALA A 241 -2.21 23.77 6.48
C ALA A 241 -3.03 23.69 5.18
N MET A 242 -3.51 22.50 4.83
CA MET A 242 -4.40 22.31 3.67
C MET A 242 -5.70 23.10 3.88
N GLU A 243 -6.07 23.92 2.89
CA GLU A 243 -7.26 24.82 2.98
C GLU A 243 -8.53 24.03 3.32
N GLU A 244 -8.66 22.81 2.76
CA GLU A 244 -9.80 21.93 2.98
C GLU A 244 -9.99 21.54 4.45
N THR A 245 -8.90 21.33 5.18
CA THR A 245 -8.95 20.96 6.61
C THR A 245 -9.26 22.14 7.53
N LEU A 246 -9.16 23.36 7.02
CA LEU A 246 -9.38 24.61 7.78
C LEU A 246 -10.72 25.27 7.47
N ARG A 247 -11.49 24.73 6.50
CA ARG A 247 -12.70 25.35 5.97
C ARG A 247 -13.70 25.74 7.09
N ASP A 248 -13.98 24.80 7.98
CA ASP A 248 -14.95 25.03 9.06
C ASP A 248 -14.43 26.09 10.05
N MET A 249 -13.16 26.03 10.45
CA MET A 249 -12.56 26.99 11.36
C MET A 249 -12.50 28.41 10.76
N ILE A 250 -12.31 28.51 9.45
CA ILE A 250 -12.34 29.78 8.73
C ILE A 250 -13.78 30.30 8.65
N SER A 251 -14.75 29.46 8.30
CA SER A 251 -16.16 29.85 8.20
C SER A 251 -16.76 30.26 9.54
N GLU A 252 -16.33 29.61 10.64
CA GLU A 252 -16.71 29.92 12.01
C GLU A 252 -15.97 31.18 12.57
N GLY A 253 -15.05 31.78 11.82
CA GLY A 253 -14.26 32.93 12.25
C GLY A 253 -13.21 32.61 13.31
N ARG A 254 -12.90 31.34 13.57
CA ARG A 254 -11.85 30.92 14.51
C ARG A 254 -10.45 31.12 13.93
N LEU A 255 -10.35 31.10 12.59
CA LEU A 255 -9.15 31.41 11.83
C LEU A 255 -9.45 32.49 10.80
N ILE A 256 -8.49 33.37 10.56
CA ILE A 256 -8.50 34.36 9.48
C ILE A 256 -7.49 33.91 8.45
N GLN A 257 -7.98 33.63 7.24
CA GLN A 257 -7.11 33.31 6.11
C GLN A 257 -6.49 34.57 5.54
N VAL A 258 -5.19 34.56 5.35
CA VAL A 258 -4.41 35.66 4.78
C VAL A 258 -3.64 35.21 3.54
N LEU A 259 -3.20 36.10 2.70
CA LEU A 259 -2.36 35.85 1.52
C LEU A 259 -2.95 34.83 0.51
N ARG A 260 -4.27 34.64 0.48
CA ARG A 260 -4.92 33.63 -0.35
C ARG A 260 -4.54 33.75 -1.83
N ASP A 261 -4.43 34.98 -2.33
CA ASP A 261 -4.06 35.27 -3.74
C ASP A 261 -2.60 34.88 -4.06
N TRP A 262 -1.79 34.57 -3.05
CA TRP A 262 -0.40 34.16 -3.19
C TRP A 262 -0.21 32.65 -3.05
N CYS A 263 -1.23 31.90 -2.60
CA CYS A 263 -1.16 30.47 -2.40
C CYS A 263 -1.63 29.76 -3.69
N PRO A 264 -0.73 29.19 -4.50
CA PRO A 264 -1.12 28.50 -5.71
C PRO A 264 -1.86 27.19 -5.40
N THR A 265 -2.63 26.71 -6.38
CA THR A 265 -3.15 25.36 -6.36
C THR A 265 -2.08 24.40 -6.89
N PHE A 266 -2.06 23.18 -6.36
CA PHE A 266 -1.19 22.11 -6.78
C PHE A 266 -1.97 20.80 -6.90
N GLN A 267 -1.39 19.84 -7.58
CA GLN A 267 -1.97 18.50 -7.67
C GLN A 267 -2.08 17.91 -6.26
N GLY A 268 -3.26 17.40 -5.95
CA GLY A 268 -3.52 16.84 -4.63
C GLY A 268 -2.85 15.50 -4.39
N TYR A 269 -3.46 14.68 -3.54
CA TYR A 269 -2.92 13.36 -3.19
C TYR A 269 -3.17 12.31 -4.26
N PHE A 270 -2.20 11.41 -4.38
CA PHE A 270 -2.26 10.20 -5.20
C PHE A 270 -2.00 8.99 -4.31
N LEU A 271 -2.78 7.94 -4.50
CA LEU A 271 -2.42 6.61 -4.03
C LEU A 271 -1.41 6.02 -5.00
N TYR A 272 -0.28 5.53 -4.49
CA TYR A 272 0.78 4.95 -5.31
C TYR A 272 1.18 3.57 -4.79
N TYR A 273 1.60 2.70 -5.71
CA TYR A 273 1.99 1.31 -5.41
C TYR A 273 2.94 0.78 -6.48
N PRO A 274 3.77 -0.25 -6.15
CA PRO A 274 4.65 -0.87 -7.12
C PRO A 274 3.85 -1.52 -8.26
N SER A 275 4.33 -1.40 -9.50
CA SER A 275 3.77 -2.13 -10.64
C SER A 275 3.95 -3.64 -10.41
N ARG A 276 2.86 -4.35 -10.14
CA ARG A 276 2.85 -5.82 -10.01
C ARG A 276 1.95 -6.41 -11.09
N ARG A 277 2.43 -7.42 -11.81
CA ARG A 277 1.64 -8.17 -12.81
C ARG A 277 0.36 -8.79 -12.22
N ASN A 278 0.34 -9.09 -10.92
CA ASN A 278 -0.76 -9.71 -10.20
C ASN A 278 -1.07 -8.91 -8.94
N GLN A 279 -1.87 -7.85 -9.09
CA GLN A 279 -2.32 -7.03 -7.98
C GLN A 279 -3.32 -7.81 -7.10
N PRO A 280 -3.18 -7.81 -5.75
CA PRO A 280 -4.16 -8.44 -4.88
C PRO A 280 -5.55 -7.81 -5.03
N ALA A 281 -6.61 -8.63 -4.98
CA ALA A 281 -8.00 -8.15 -5.09
C ALA A 281 -8.36 -7.13 -4.01
N ALA A 282 -7.84 -7.31 -2.80
CA ALA A 282 -8.00 -6.36 -1.70
C ALA A 282 -7.46 -4.96 -2.05
N LEU A 283 -6.25 -4.88 -2.61
CA LEU A 283 -5.66 -3.60 -3.02
C LEU A 283 -6.43 -2.97 -4.19
N SER A 284 -6.91 -3.78 -5.14
CA SER A 284 -7.78 -3.29 -6.23
C SER A 284 -9.07 -2.67 -5.68
N ALA A 285 -9.74 -3.33 -4.72
CA ALA A 285 -10.94 -2.83 -4.05
C ALA A 285 -10.69 -1.50 -3.33
N LEU A 286 -9.55 -1.35 -2.66
CA LEU A 286 -9.16 -0.09 -2.02
C LEU A 286 -8.95 1.02 -3.05
N ILE A 287 -8.21 0.75 -4.13
CA ILE A 287 -7.95 1.71 -5.21
C ILE A 287 -9.26 2.19 -5.82
N ASP A 288 -10.18 1.27 -6.17
CA ASP A 288 -11.46 1.61 -6.77
C ASP A 288 -12.34 2.44 -5.82
N THR A 289 -12.28 2.15 -4.51
CA THR A 289 -12.98 2.95 -3.49
C THR A 289 -12.41 4.35 -3.35
N LEU A 290 -11.07 4.50 -3.39
CA LEU A 290 -10.42 5.77 -3.13
C LEU A 290 -10.26 6.64 -4.37
N ARG A 291 -10.26 6.07 -5.56
CA ARG A 291 -10.11 6.79 -6.83
C ARG A 291 -11.05 7.99 -6.88
N LEU A 292 -10.54 9.11 -7.36
CA LEU A 292 -11.35 10.28 -7.64
C LEU A 292 -12.26 9.95 -8.83
N SER A 293 -13.57 10.02 -8.60
CA SER A 293 -14.56 9.95 -9.68
C SER A 293 -14.61 11.33 -10.37
N ASP A 294 -14.64 11.33 -11.68
CA ASP A 294 -14.77 12.54 -12.53
C ASP A 294 -16.06 13.32 -12.21
#